data_005cc200d304a3c19ca4384bd28fc176
#
_entry.id   005cc200d304a3c19ca4384bd28fc176
#
_cell.length_a   1.000
_cell.length_b   1.000
_cell.length_c   1.000
_cell.angle_alpha   90.00
_cell.angle_beta   90.00
_cell.angle_gamma   90.00
#
_symmetry.space_group_name_H-M   'P 1'
#
loop_
_entity.id
_entity.type
_entity.pdbx_description
1 polymer ?
#
loop_
_entity_poly.entity_id
_entity_poly.type
_entity_poly.pdbx_seq_one_letter_code
_entity_poly.pdbx_strand_id
1 'polypeptide(L)'
;MDGFYYKGLNREEKSAYEQMLAGFKSLAPTIRITRLEPARLAEVYLRLKLDTPLLFHVTGYSYRLYPGAEHVELLPEYLFDKGKIRTHQQAIAARIERLTRPLRGKSQLEKEIAIHDFILDSVRYDKLKKSYSHEIIGPLTQGVGVCEGIAKTVKALCDAAGVECIIALSEANPEKGVRYRHAWNVLTIDGKRYHMDATFDNSLQRGTHRYDYFNLDDKHIFSDHEKLVLPVPKCTEDKGYYYRSVSLTKTEDVANRVRQALRKKQTQFVFHWRGGGLNQEILRQLLEKCAGAAAERGKTVGCSLNRAQAVIQLDFSDAPAGEVLVEEPDEGQKL
;
A
#
# COMPACT_ATOMS: atom_id res chain seq x y z
N MET A 1 17.84 -5.42 -12.72
CA MET A 1 18.27 -4.99 -11.37
C MET A 1 18.04 -6.15 -10.44
N ASP A 2 19.02 -6.43 -9.59
CA ASP A 2 18.85 -7.46 -8.57
C ASP A 2 17.83 -6.98 -7.55
N GLY A 3 16.82 -7.80 -7.26
CA GLY A 3 15.78 -7.49 -6.31
C GLY A 3 16.32 -7.21 -4.91
N PHE A 4 15.57 -6.48 -4.10
CA PHE A 4 15.98 -6.20 -2.72
C PHE A 4 16.17 -7.48 -1.91
N TYR A 5 15.21 -8.40 -2.00
CA TYR A 5 15.23 -9.66 -1.25
C TYR A 5 16.25 -10.66 -1.78
N TYR A 6 16.56 -10.62 -3.10
CA TYR A 6 17.60 -11.43 -3.71
C TYR A 6 18.99 -11.18 -3.09
N LYS A 7 19.30 -9.92 -2.76
CA LYS A 7 20.61 -9.54 -2.20
C LYS A 7 20.94 -10.24 -0.88
N GLY A 8 19.93 -10.55 -0.08
CA GLY A 8 20.05 -11.23 1.21
C GLY A 8 20.13 -12.76 1.15
N LEU A 9 20.11 -13.37 -0.04
CA LEU A 9 20.17 -14.82 -0.23
C LEU A 9 21.63 -15.32 -0.24
N ASN A 10 21.84 -16.54 0.24
CA ASN A 10 23.12 -17.24 0.10
C ASN A 10 23.29 -17.79 -1.35
N ARG A 11 24.41 -18.46 -1.63
CA ARG A 11 24.75 -18.93 -2.98
C ARG A 11 23.75 -19.95 -3.54
N GLU A 12 23.34 -20.92 -2.75
CA GLU A 12 22.41 -21.99 -3.17
C GLU A 12 21.00 -21.41 -3.38
N GLU A 13 20.55 -20.55 -2.48
CA GLU A 13 19.28 -19.84 -2.57
C GLU A 13 19.24 -18.92 -3.79
N LYS A 14 20.32 -18.21 -4.11
CA LYS A 14 20.44 -17.39 -5.33
C LYS A 14 20.34 -18.26 -6.57
N SER A 15 21.02 -19.41 -6.60
CA SER A 15 20.92 -20.35 -7.71
C SER A 15 19.47 -20.81 -7.92
N ALA A 16 18.78 -21.22 -6.86
CA ALA A 16 17.38 -21.64 -6.94
C ALA A 16 16.46 -20.48 -7.38
N TYR A 17 16.66 -19.27 -6.85
CA TYR A 17 15.94 -18.06 -7.24
C TYR A 17 16.07 -17.76 -8.74
N GLU A 18 17.30 -17.77 -9.27
CA GLU A 18 17.60 -17.49 -10.68
C GLU A 18 16.99 -18.54 -11.60
N GLN A 19 17.10 -19.83 -11.22
CA GLN A 19 16.50 -20.94 -11.97
C GLN A 19 14.98 -20.84 -12.00
N MET A 20 14.33 -20.54 -10.87
CA MET A 20 12.90 -20.28 -10.80
C MET A 20 12.52 -19.09 -11.68
N LEU A 21 13.24 -17.96 -11.57
CA LEU A 21 12.98 -16.75 -12.35
C LEU A 21 13.05 -17.01 -13.85
N ALA A 22 14.09 -17.72 -14.30
CA ALA A 22 14.27 -18.08 -15.71
C ALA A 22 13.15 -19.01 -16.20
N GLY A 23 12.81 -20.03 -15.42
CA GLY A 23 11.76 -20.99 -15.74
C GLY A 23 10.38 -20.33 -15.79
N PHE A 24 10.03 -19.48 -14.84
CA PHE A 24 8.76 -18.74 -14.84
C PHE A 24 8.65 -17.76 -16.02
N LYS A 25 9.73 -17.04 -16.35
CA LYS A 25 9.77 -16.16 -17.52
C LYS A 25 9.59 -16.89 -18.84
N SER A 26 10.16 -18.09 -18.96
CA SER A 26 10.02 -18.92 -20.18
C SER A 26 8.71 -19.70 -20.24
N LEU A 27 7.88 -19.63 -19.19
CA LEU A 27 6.65 -20.42 -19.03
C LEU A 27 6.94 -21.95 -19.12
N ALA A 28 8.04 -22.39 -18.49
CA ALA A 28 8.43 -23.78 -18.47
C ALA A 28 7.41 -24.63 -17.73
N PRO A 29 7.04 -25.84 -18.23
CA PRO A 29 6.12 -26.73 -17.52
C PRO A 29 6.77 -27.40 -16.30
N THR A 30 8.11 -27.51 -16.33
CA THR A 30 8.93 -28.07 -15.24
C THR A 30 10.22 -27.29 -15.17
N ILE A 31 10.68 -26.98 -13.96
CA ILE A 31 11.91 -26.23 -13.72
C ILE A 31 12.80 -27.07 -12.80
N ARG A 32 14.00 -27.38 -13.26
CA ARG A 32 15.01 -28.01 -12.42
C ARG A 32 15.73 -26.94 -11.62
N ILE A 33 15.68 -27.03 -10.29
CA ILE A 33 16.29 -26.06 -9.38
C ILE A 33 17.25 -26.75 -8.39
N THR A 34 18.19 -26.00 -7.86
CA THR A 34 19.06 -26.41 -6.75
C THR A 34 18.18 -26.86 -5.57
N ARG A 35 18.50 -28.00 -4.98
CA ARG A 35 17.76 -28.55 -3.83
C ARG A 35 17.92 -27.64 -2.63
N LEU A 36 16.79 -27.26 -2.06
CA LEU A 36 16.66 -26.55 -0.78
C LEU A 36 15.72 -27.32 0.12
N GLU A 37 15.85 -27.13 1.42
CA GLU A 37 14.82 -27.61 2.37
C GLU A 37 13.48 -26.91 2.08
N PRO A 38 12.33 -27.61 2.27
CA PRO A 38 11.01 -27.11 1.88
C PRO A 38 10.67 -25.71 2.40
N ALA A 39 11.00 -25.40 3.66
CA ALA A 39 10.75 -24.10 4.26
C ALA A 39 11.60 -22.99 3.59
N ARG A 40 12.87 -23.32 3.26
CA ARG A 40 13.77 -22.37 2.57
C ARG A 40 13.34 -22.16 1.12
N LEU A 41 12.89 -23.21 0.44
CA LEU A 41 12.35 -23.09 -0.91
C LEU A 41 11.13 -22.18 -0.94
N ALA A 42 10.20 -22.34 0.01
CA ALA A 42 9.04 -21.47 0.14
C ALA A 42 9.43 -20.01 0.41
N GLU A 43 10.44 -19.77 1.24
CA GLU A 43 10.93 -18.41 1.51
C GLU A 43 11.60 -17.78 0.27
N VAL A 44 12.42 -18.55 -0.47
CA VAL A 44 13.05 -18.09 -1.72
C VAL A 44 11.99 -17.74 -2.77
N TYR A 45 10.94 -18.57 -2.89
CA TYR A 45 9.80 -18.27 -3.77
C TYR A 45 9.06 -17.00 -3.33
N LEU A 46 8.79 -16.82 -2.04
CA LEU A 46 8.17 -15.59 -1.52
C LEU A 46 9.01 -14.36 -1.88
N ARG A 47 10.33 -14.39 -1.64
CA ARG A 47 11.26 -13.32 -1.97
C ARG A 47 11.24 -12.99 -3.47
N LEU A 48 11.21 -14.02 -4.32
CA LEU A 48 11.10 -13.87 -5.77
C LEU A 48 9.80 -13.16 -6.16
N LYS A 49 8.67 -13.54 -5.57
CA LYS A 49 7.37 -12.92 -5.84
C LYS A 49 7.29 -11.46 -5.39
N LEU A 50 7.91 -11.13 -4.26
CA LEU A 50 7.98 -9.75 -3.76
C LEU A 50 8.94 -8.88 -4.60
N ASP A 51 10.03 -9.43 -5.11
CA ASP A 51 10.97 -8.70 -5.96
C ASP A 51 10.47 -8.52 -7.41
N THR A 52 9.62 -9.43 -7.91
CA THR A 52 9.26 -9.52 -9.33
C THR A 52 7.74 -9.53 -9.56
N PRO A 53 7.03 -8.42 -9.34
CA PRO A 53 5.58 -8.36 -9.54
C PRO A 53 5.12 -8.65 -10.97
N LEU A 54 6.01 -8.54 -11.96
CA LEU A 54 5.72 -8.90 -13.36
C LEU A 54 5.52 -10.42 -13.58
N LEU A 55 5.84 -11.27 -12.60
CA LEU A 55 5.49 -12.70 -12.58
C LEU A 55 4.04 -12.95 -12.11
N PHE A 56 3.13 -12.06 -12.47
CA PHE A 56 1.72 -12.11 -12.08
C PHE A 56 0.99 -13.41 -12.47
N HIS A 57 1.53 -14.12 -13.45
CA HIS A 57 0.96 -15.35 -13.98
C HIS A 57 1.33 -16.61 -13.18
N VAL A 58 2.25 -16.51 -12.21
CA VAL A 58 2.65 -17.63 -11.36
C VAL A 58 1.90 -17.54 -10.04
N THR A 59 1.00 -18.48 -9.77
CA THR A 59 0.15 -18.49 -8.58
C THR A 59 0.66 -19.41 -7.48
N GLY A 60 1.49 -20.38 -7.86
CA GLY A 60 2.04 -21.35 -6.94
C GLY A 60 2.96 -22.34 -7.64
N TYR A 61 3.32 -23.36 -6.93
CA TYR A 61 4.07 -24.51 -7.46
C TYR A 61 3.84 -25.76 -6.60
N SER A 62 3.97 -26.92 -7.22
CA SER A 62 4.29 -28.19 -6.57
C SER A 62 5.70 -28.63 -6.94
N TYR A 63 6.25 -29.65 -6.27
CA TYR A 63 7.58 -30.13 -6.59
C TYR A 63 7.71 -31.65 -6.39
N ARG A 64 8.68 -32.22 -7.11
CA ARG A 64 9.07 -33.64 -7.01
C ARG A 64 10.47 -33.74 -6.45
N LEU A 65 10.61 -34.56 -5.41
CA LEU A 65 11.89 -34.93 -4.80
C LEU A 65 12.26 -36.33 -5.22
N TYR A 66 13.51 -36.51 -5.64
CA TYR A 66 14.06 -37.82 -5.93
C TYR A 66 15.13 -38.18 -4.88
N PRO A 67 15.12 -39.40 -4.33
CA PRO A 67 16.12 -39.83 -3.36
C PRO A 67 17.54 -39.66 -3.94
N GLY A 68 18.44 -39.03 -3.17
CA GLY A 68 19.85 -38.84 -3.56
C GLY A 68 20.09 -37.77 -4.63
N ALA A 69 19.05 -37.08 -5.16
CA ALA A 69 19.24 -36.03 -6.14
C ALA A 69 19.64 -34.71 -5.48
N GLU A 70 20.58 -33.99 -6.09
CA GLU A 70 21.02 -32.63 -5.68
C GLU A 70 20.10 -31.54 -6.19
N HIS A 71 19.03 -31.90 -6.87
CA HIS A 71 18.06 -30.98 -7.48
C HIS A 71 16.63 -31.41 -7.18
N VAL A 72 15.71 -30.46 -7.38
CA VAL A 72 14.27 -30.62 -7.26
C VAL A 72 13.64 -30.24 -8.59
N GLU A 73 12.63 -30.99 -9.02
CA GLU A 73 11.78 -30.58 -10.14
C GLU A 73 10.59 -29.79 -9.61
N LEU A 74 10.53 -28.51 -9.94
CA LEU A 74 9.44 -27.63 -9.60
C LEU A 74 8.44 -27.60 -10.77
N LEU A 75 7.15 -27.75 -10.45
CA LEU A 75 6.03 -27.70 -11.40
C LEU A 75 5.23 -26.42 -11.13
N PRO A 76 5.42 -25.39 -11.95
CA PRO A 76 4.70 -24.13 -11.78
C PRO A 76 3.19 -24.25 -11.96
N GLU A 77 2.45 -23.52 -11.16
CA GLU A 77 1.02 -23.28 -11.35
C GLU A 77 0.82 -21.94 -12.04
N TYR A 78 0.29 -21.97 -13.25
CA TYR A 78 0.06 -20.77 -14.05
C TYR A 78 -1.43 -20.36 -14.04
N LEU A 79 -1.70 -19.07 -13.85
CA LEU A 79 -3.05 -18.49 -13.79
C LEU A 79 -3.84 -18.67 -15.11
N PHE A 80 -3.13 -18.74 -16.24
CA PHE A 80 -3.69 -18.86 -17.58
C PHE A 80 -2.83 -19.77 -18.46
N ASP A 81 -3.34 -20.15 -19.63
CA ASP A 81 -2.53 -20.77 -20.70
C ASP A 81 -1.45 -19.79 -21.23
N LYS A 82 -0.44 -20.37 -21.90
CA LYS A 82 0.72 -19.60 -22.40
C LYS A 82 0.35 -18.45 -23.35
N GLY A 83 -0.65 -18.66 -24.19
CA GLY A 83 -1.11 -17.65 -25.17
C GLY A 83 -1.71 -16.45 -24.45
N LYS A 84 -2.62 -16.73 -23.51
CA LYS A 84 -3.28 -15.71 -22.71
C LYS A 84 -2.31 -14.96 -21.79
N ILE A 85 -1.32 -15.68 -21.21
CA ILE A 85 -0.26 -15.03 -20.41
C ILE A 85 0.49 -13.99 -21.26
N ARG A 86 0.91 -14.34 -22.48
CA ARG A 86 1.63 -13.41 -23.40
C ARG A 86 0.79 -12.18 -23.75
N THR A 87 -0.50 -12.39 -24.03
CA THR A 87 -1.43 -11.29 -24.28
C THR A 87 -1.53 -10.34 -23.08
N HIS A 88 -1.67 -10.89 -21.88
CA HIS A 88 -1.70 -10.07 -20.68
C HIS A 88 -0.37 -9.37 -20.38
N GLN A 89 0.77 -10.02 -20.61
CA GLN A 89 2.09 -9.39 -20.46
C GLN A 89 2.23 -8.16 -21.35
N GLN A 90 1.82 -8.25 -22.62
CA GLN A 90 1.83 -7.12 -23.56
C GLN A 90 0.89 -5.99 -23.11
N ALA A 91 -0.33 -6.31 -22.71
CA ALA A 91 -1.31 -5.35 -22.23
C ALA A 91 -0.85 -4.63 -20.94
N ILE A 92 -0.28 -5.37 -20.00
CA ILE A 92 0.27 -4.83 -18.75
C ILE A 92 1.48 -3.93 -19.05
N ALA A 93 2.41 -4.35 -19.89
CA ALA A 93 3.56 -3.54 -20.26
C ALA A 93 3.13 -2.21 -20.92
N ALA A 94 2.18 -2.26 -21.87
CA ALA A 94 1.62 -1.05 -22.47
C ALA A 94 0.89 -0.15 -21.46
N ARG A 95 0.19 -0.74 -20.49
CA ARG A 95 -0.49 0.02 -19.44
C ARG A 95 0.51 0.70 -18.50
N ILE A 96 1.56 0.00 -18.06
CA ILE A 96 2.64 0.56 -17.24
C ILE A 96 3.31 1.72 -17.97
N GLU A 97 3.72 1.53 -19.23
CA GLU A 97 4.33 2.61 -20.03
C GLU A 97 3.42 3.83 -20.15
N ARG A 98 2.13 3.63 -20.40
CA ARG A 98 1.15 4.73 -20.49
C ARG A 98 1.04 5.51 -19.19
N LEU A 99 1.10 4.84 -18.03
CA LEU A 99 1.00 5.47 -16.71
C LEU A 99 2.30 6.16 -16.31
N THR A 100 3.46 5.60 -16.68
CA THR A 100 4.77 6.10 -16.21
C THR A 100 5.42 7.08 -17.21
N ARG A 101 5.06 7.06 -18.48
CA ARG A 101 5.60 8.01 -19.48
C ARG A 101 5.42 9.48 -19.09
N PRO A 102 4.26 9.93 -18.56
CA PRO A 102 4.08 11.32 -18.10
C PRO A 102 4.93 11.70 -16.88
N LEU A 103 5.50 10.69 -16.19
CA LEU A 103 6.30 10.87 -14.99
C LEU A 103 7.79 11.08 -15.29
N ARG A 104 8.21 10.97 -16.57
CA ARG A 104 9.59 11.21 -16.98
C ARG A 104 10.00 12.64 -16.66
N GLY A 105 11.16 12.81 -16.05
CA GLY A 105 11.67 14.13 -15.64
C GLY A 105 11.05 14.73 -14.36
N LYS A 106 10.02 14.11 -13.79
CA LYS A 106 9.46 14.53 -12.50
C LYS A 106 10.37 14.11 -11.33
N SER A 107 10.27 14.82 -10.21
CA SER A 107 10.91 14.46 -8.95
C SER A 107 10.39 13.10 -8.42
N GLN A 108 11.14 12.47 -7.51
CA GLN A 108 10.72 11.19 -6.94
C GLN A 108 9.39 11.33 -6.17
N LEU A 109 9.21 12.41 -5.42
CA LEU A 109 7.95 12.69 -4.71
C LEU A 109 6.76 12.88 -5.66
N GLU A 110 6.92 13.63 -6.76
CA GLU A 110 5.83 13.79 -7.75
C GLU A 110 5.46 12.46 -8.40
N LYS A 111 6.44 11.58 -8.64
CA LYS A 111 6.19 10.23 -9.17
C LYS A 111 5.43 9.39 -8.16
N GLU A 112 5.85 9.43 -6.90
CA GLU A 112 5.20 8.71 -5.80
C GLU A 112 3.74 9.14 -5.65
N ILE A 113 3.46 10.44 -5.56
CA ILE A 113 2.11 10.99 -5.48
C ILE A 113 1.26 10.50 -6.66
N ALA A 114 1.77 10.61 -7.89
CA ALA A 114 1.02 10.20 -9.07
C ALA A 114 0.71 8.69 -9.10
N ILE A 115 1.61 7.85 -8.60
CA ILE A 115 1.39 6.40 -8.50
C ILE A 115 0.38 6.08 -7.39
N HIS A 116 0.49 6.73 -6.24
CA HIS A 116 -0.47 6.62 -5.15
C HIS A 116 -1.88 7.04 -5.61
N ASP A 117 -2.01 8.22 -6.22
CA ASP A 117 -3.28 8.74 -6.72
C ASP A 117 -3.90 7.84 -7.77
N PHE A 118 -3.09 7.22 -8.65
CA PHE A 118 -3.58 6.21 -9.59
C PHE A 118 -4.28 5.05 -8.86
N ILE A 119 -3.73 4.57 -7.75
CA ILE A 119 -4.37 3.51 -6.95
C ILE A 119 -5.69 4.02 -6.38
N LEU A 120 -5.71 5.23 -5.81
CA LEU A 120 -6.89 5.81 -5.20
C LEU A 120 -8.03 6.06 -6.22
N ASP A 121 -7.68 6.51 -7.42
CA ASP A 121 -8.64 6.84 -8.48
C ASP A 121 -9.16 5.62 -9.25
N SER A 122 -8.31 4.62 -9.42
CA SER A 122 -8.55 3.58 -10.43
C SER A 122 -8.74 2.18 -9.86
N VAL A 123 -8.47 1.95 -8.57
CA VAL A 123 -8.51 0.61 -7.97
C VAL A 123 -9.51 0.57 -6.83
N ARG A 124 -10.42 -0.40 -6.87
CA ARG A 124 -11.33 -0.72 -5.77
C ARG A 124 -10.84 -1.96 -5.04
N TYR A 125 -11.02 -2.00 -3.72
CA TYR A 125 -10.67 -3.18 -2.94
C TYR A 125 -11.58 -4.37 -3.30
N ASP A 126 -10.98 -5.51 -3.64
CA ASP A 126 -11.72 -6.72 -4.03
C ASP A 126 -12.13 -7.55 -2.80
N LYS A 127 -13.35 -7.32 -2.32
CA LYS A 127 -13.93 -8.10 -1.20
C LYS A 127 -14.10 -9.59 -1.52
N LEU A 128 -14.18 -9.97 -2.80
CA LEU A 128 -14.30 -11.36 -3.26
C LEU A 128 -12.96 -12.09 -3.31
N LYS A 129 -11.85 -11.37 -3.18
CA LYS A 129 -10.47 -11.90 -3.14
C LYS A 129 -10.17 -12.87 -4.29
N LYS A 130 -10.53 -12.51 -5.51
CA LYS A 130 -10.28 -13.32 -6.71
C LYS A 130 -8.78 -13.50 -6.94
N SER A 131 -8.36 -14.63 -7.50
CA SER A 131 -6.95 -14.97 -7.70
C SER A 131 -6.16 -13.86 -8.41
N TYR A 132 -6.72 -13.24 -9.44
CA TYR A 132 -6.07 -12.15 -10.18
C TYR A 132 -5.98 -10.85 -9.36
N SER A 133 -6.77 -10.66 -8.31
CA SER A 133 -6.71 -9.47 -7.46
C SER A 133 -5.51 -9.46 -6.51
N HIS A 134 -4.84 -10.61 -6.33
CA HIS A 134 -3.56 -10.73 -5.62
C HIS A 134 -2.35 -10.37 -6.49
N GLU A 135 -2.57 -10.14 -7.78
CA GLU A 135 -1.52 -9.86 -8.74
C GLU A 135 -1.78 -8.53 -9.48
N ILE A 136 -0.74 -7.98 -10.10
CA ILE A 136 -0.82 -6.67 -10.80
C ILE A 136 -1.87 -6.61 -11.91
N ILE A 137 -2.28 -7.77 -12.45
CA ILE A 137 -3.32 -7.85 -13.46
C ILE A 137 -4.67 -7.33 -12.93
N GLY A 138 -4.99 -7.57 -11.66
CA GLY A 138 -6.22 -7.05 -11.05
C GLY A 138 -6.27 -5.52 -11.09
N PRO A 139 -5.38 -4.79 -10.40
CA PRO A 139 -5.37 -3.33 -10.40
C PRO A 139 -5.16 -2.70 -11.78
N LEU A 140 -4.25 -3.24 -12.61
CA LEU A 140 -3.90 -2.62 -13.89
C LEU A 140 -4.91 -2.85 -15.01
N THR A 141 -5.68 -3.93 -14.97
CA THR A 141 -6.60 -4.28 -16.08
C THR A 141 -8.06 -4.35 -15.67
N GLN A 142 -8.36 -4.72 -14.42
CA GLN A 142 -9.73 -4.88 -13.92
C GLN A 142 -10.15 -3.76 -12.95
N GLY A 143 -9.22 -2.91 -12.53
CA GLY A 143 -9.47 -1.86 -11.55
C GLY A 143 -9.86 -2.39 -10.16
N VAL A 144 -9.43 -3.60 -9.81
CA VAL A 144 -9.67 -4.21 -8.50
C VAL A 144 -8.42 -4.88 -7.96
N GLY A 145 -8.22 -4.84 -6.65
CA GLY A 145 -7.08 -5.49 -6.00
C GLY A 145 -7.29 -5.71 -4.53
N VAL A 146 -6.60 -6.70 -3.98
CA VAL A 146 -6.37 -6.80 -2.53
C VAL A 146 -5.03 -6.14 -2.20
N CYS A 147 -4.67 -6.03 -0.92
CA CYS A 147 -3.45 -5.35 -0.47
C CYS A 147 -2.19 -5.83 -1.23
N GLU A 148 -2.03 -7.14 -1.43
CA GLU A 148 -0.91 -7.72 -2.14
C GLU A 148 -0.85 -7.27 -3.61
N GLY A 149 -1.97 -7.30 -4.35
CA GLY A 149 -2.03 -6.85 -5.74
C GLY A 149 -1.81 -5.36 -5.89
N ILE A 150 -2.29 -4.56 -4.94
CA ILE A 150 -2.06 -3.11 -4.87
C ILE A 150 -0.57 -2.84 -4.63
N ALA A 151 0.04 -3.44 -3.59
CA ALA A 151 1.45 -3.26 -3.29
C ALA A 151 2.38 -3.70 -4.43
N LYS A 152 2.07 -4.82 -5.10
CA LYS A 152 2.77 -5.27 -6.31
C LYS A 152 2.63 -4.28 -7.47
N THR A 153 1.46 -3.66 -7.62
CA THR A 153 1.20 -2.67 -8.67
C THR A 153 1.98 -1.39 -8.42
N VAL A 154 1.97 -0.88 -7.18
CA VAL A 154 2.80 0.27 -6.79
C VAL A 154 4.26 -0.02 -7.11
N LYS A 155 4.80 -1.18 -6.69
CA LYS A 155 6.18 -1.56 -7.00
C LYS A 155 6.46 -1.59 -8.50
N ALA A 156 5.60 -2.21 -9.31
CA ALA A 156 5.79 -2.31 -10.76
C ALA A 156 5.82 -0.92 -11.42
N LEU A 157 4.97 0.01 -10.98
CA LEU A 157 4.95 1.39 -11.48
C LEU A 157 6.17 2.18 -11.00
N CYS A 158 6.59 2.03 -9.74
CA CYS A 158 7.79 2.64 -9.20
C CYS A 158 9.04 2.18 -9.94
N ASP A 159 9.21 0.87 -10.14
CA ASP A 159 10.33 0.29 -10.88
C ASP A 159 10.42 0.88 -12.30
N ALA A 160 9.28 1.00 -13.00
CA ALA A 160 9.20 1.60 -14.34
C ALA A 160 9.44 3.11 -14.34
N ALA A 161 9.09 3.81 -13.27
CA ALA A 161 9.32 5.25 -13.10
C ALA A 161 10.72 5.59 -12.56
N GLY A 162 11.53 4.58 -12.17
CA GLY A 162 12.86 4.77 -11.59
C GLY A 162 12.84 5.22 -10.13
N VAL A 163 11.84 4.80 -9.35
CA VAL A 163 11.74 4.97 -7.90
C VAL A 163 12.03 3.63 -7.22
N GLU A 164 12.97 3.60 -6.28
CA GLU A 164 13.24 2.39 -5.50
C GLU A 164 12.05 2.07 -4.60
N CYS A 165 11.51 0.84 -4.74
CA CYS A 165 10.33 0.39 -4.01
C CYS A 165 10.48 -1.07 -3.59
N ILE A 166 10.14 -1.37 -2.35
CA ILE A 166 10.14 -2.70 -1.74
C ILE A 166 8.72 -3.01 -1.29
N ILE A 167 8.28 -4.25 -1.41
CA ILE A 167 7.00 -4.70 -0.84
C ILE A 167 7.28 -5.20 0.59
N ALA A 168 6.71 -4.56 1.59
CA ALA A 168 6.65 -5.04 2.96
C ALA A 168 5.47 -5.99 3.14
N LEU A 169 5.64 -7.04 3.95
CA LEU A 169 4.60 -8.02 4.24
C LEU A 169 4.57 -8.29 5.75
N SER A 170 3.42 -8.09 6.39
CA SER A 170 3.24 -8.40 7.80
C SER A 170 2.71 -9.81 8.04
N GLU A 171 2.90 -10.30 9.24
CA GLU A 171 2.23 -11.50 9.73
C GLU A 171 0.73 -11.25 9.96
N ALA A 172 -0.04 -12.33 9.95
CA ALA A 172 -1.38 -12.33 10.54
C ALA A 172 -1.27 -12.36 12.06
N ASN A 173 -2.24 -11.77 12.75
CA ASN A 173 -2.33 -11.80 14.20
C ASN A 173 -3.78 -12.07 14.65
N PRO A 174 -4.22 -13.35 14.65
CA PRO A 174 -5.59 -13.70 15.00
C PRO A 174 -6.01 -13.24 16.41
N GLU A 175 -5.08 -13.16 17.34
CA GLU A 175 -5.34 -12.67 18.71
C GLU A 175 -5.80 -11.22 18.73
N LYS A 176 -5.32 -10.41 17.79
CA LYS A 176 -5.76 -9.02 17.60
C LYS A 176 -6.86 -8.88 16.53
N GLY A 177 -7.40 -9.98 16.02
CA GLY A 177 -8.41 -9.99 14.98
C GLY A 177 -7.86 -9.79 13.55
N VAL A 178 -6.54 -9.71 13.37
CA VAL A 178 -5.88 -9.61 12.06
C VAL A 178 -5.77 -11.01 11.46
N ARG A 179 -6.74 -11.39 10.63
CA ARG A 179 -6.87 -12.76 10.11
C ARG A 179 -5.91 -13.10 8.98
N TYR A 180 -5.39 -12.09 8.28
CA TYR A 180 -4.58 -12.25 7.07
C TYR A 180 -3.31 -11.44 7.16
N ARG A 181 -2.28 -11.87 6.43
CA ARG A 181 -1.11 -11.05 6.15
C ARG A 181 -1.51 -9.80 5.39
N HIS A 182 -0.81 -8.70 5.65
CA HIS A 182 -1.02 -7.44 4.95
C HIS A 182 0.24 -7.01 4.20
N ALA A 183 0.07 -6.43 3.01
CA ALA A 183 1.17 -5.99 2.17
C ALA A 183 1.05 -4.50 1.84
N TRP A 184 2.18 -3.79 1.96
CA TRP A 184 2.33 -2.37 1.61
C TRP A 184 3.72 -2.12 1.02
N ASN A 185 4.13 -0.86 0.86
CA ASN A 185 5.39 -0.52 0.22
C ASN A 185 6.33 0.26 1.14
N VAL A 186 7.64 0.08 0.92
CA VAL A 186 8.70 0.96 1.42
C VAL A 186 9.38 1.58 0.21
N LEU A 187 9.37 2.92 0.12
CA LEU A 187 9.95 3.67 -0.99
C LEU A 187 11.19 4.43 -0.53
N THR A 188 12.11 4.67 -1.47
CA THR A 188 13.24 5.57 -1.27
C THR A 188 12.98 6.86 -2.06
N ILE A 189 12.74 7.95 -1.35
CA ILE A 189 12.49 9.28 -1.91
C ILE A 189 13.63 10.22 -1.48
N ASP A 190 14.39 10.73 -2.45
CA ASP A 190 15.53 11.60 -2.23
C ASP A 190 16.55 11.04 -1.20
N GLY A 191 16.82 9.72 -1.32
CA GLY A 191 17.74 8.98 -0.46
C GLY A 191 17.20 8.64 0.94
N LYS A 192 15.93 8.93 1.24
CA LYS A 192 15.27 8.63 2.51
C LYS A 192 14.18 7.60 2.31
N ARG A 193 13.97 6.75 3.31
CA ARG A 193 13.01 5.64 3.24
C ARG A 193 11.77 5.94 4.03
N TYR A 194 10.63 5.60 3.43
CA TYR A 194 9.30 5.81 3.98
C TYR A 194 8.39 4.64 3.70
N HIS A 195 7.46 4.38 4.60
CA HIS A 195 6.33 3.50 4.36
C HIS A 195 5.22 4.22 3.61
N MET A 196 4.59 3.54 2.66
CA MET A 196 3.38 3.99 1.98
C MET A 196 2.39 2.83 1.87
N ASP A 197 1.20 2.99 2.43
CA ASP A 197 0.11 2.01 2.29
C ASP A 197 -1.07 2.60 1.52
N ALA A 198 -1.01 2.46 0.20
CA ALA A 198 -2.07 2.90 -0.68
C ALA A 198 -3.38 2.09 -0.51
N THR A 199 -3.35 0.91 0.12
CA THR A 199 -4.55 0.12 0.40
C THR A 199 -5.35 0.74 1.54
N PHE A 200 -4.69 1.11 2.63
CA PHE A 200 -5.34 1.77 3.75
C PHE A 200 -5.84 3.16 3.34
N ASP A 201 -5.03 3.95 2.65
CA ASP A 201 -5.46 5.26 2.13
C ASP A 201 -6.66 5.14 1.18
N ASN A 202 -6.69 4.14 0.30
CA ASN A 202 -7.82 3.85 -0.59
C ASN A 202 -9.11 3.55 0.21
N SER A 203 -9.01 2.82 1.32
CA SER A 203 -10.15 2.46 2.15
C SER A 203 -10.75 3.65 2.93
N LEU A 204 -9.94 4.67 3.18
CA LEU A 204 -10.33 5.87 3.93
C LEU A 204 -10.96 6.97 3.07
N GLN A 205 -10.97 6.83 1.74
CA GLN A 205 -11.48 7.87 0.85
C GLN A 205 -12.96 8.15 1.08
N ARG A 206 -13.28 9.45 1.25
CA ARG A 206 -14.64 9.98 1.33
C ARG A 206 -14.68 11.30 0.55
N GLY A 207 -14.79 11.20 -0.78
CA GLY A 207 -14.88 12.36 -1.67
C GLY A 207 -13.57 13.14 -1.89
N THR A 208 -12.49 12.77 -1.21
CA THR A 208 -11.14 13.30 -1.42
C THR A 208 -10.10 12.20 -1.23
N HIS A 209 -8.92 12.37 -1.85
CA HIS A 209 -7.80 11.47 -1.60
C HIS A 209 -7.34 11.57 -0.14
N ARG A 210 -6.96 10.43 0.41
CA ARG A 210 -6.36 10.31 1.74
C ARG A 210 -4.89 9.94 1.60
N TYR A 211 -4.06 10.49 2.48
CA TYR A 211 -2.62 10.29 2.53
C TYR A 211 -2.16 10.02 3.96
N ASP A 212 -2.99 9.34 4.72
CA ASP A 212 -2.78 9.04 6.13
C ASP A 212 -1.58 8.12 6.32
N TYR A 213 -1.38 7.23 5.34
CA TYR A 213 -0.29 6.24 5.31
C TYR A 213 0.74 6.55 4.22
N PHE A 214 0.92 7.82 3.89
CA PHE A 214 1.86 8.28 2.87
C PHE A 214 3.12 8.87 3.51
N ASN A 215 4.27 8.25 3.26
CA ASN A 215 5.58 8.64 3.79
C ASN A 215 5.67 8.62 5.32
N LEU A 216 5.21 7.52 5.93
CA LEU A 216 5.35 7.27 7.36
C LEU A 216 6.73 6.70 7.72
N ASP A 217 7.18 6.98 8.95
CA ASP A 217 8.30 6.29 9.58
C ASP A 217 7.85 4.96 10.25
N ASP A 218 8.82 4.18 10.76
CA ASP A 218 8.56 2.92 11.46
C ASP A 218 7.63 3.10 12.68
N LYS A 219 7.80 4.20 13.42
CA LYS A 219 7.01 4.46 14.61
C LYS A 219 5.51 4.60 14.31
N HIS A 220 5.19 5.31 13.23
CA HIS A 220 3.80 5.58 12.85
C HIS A 220 3.16 4.40 12.13
N ILE A 221 3.86 3.75 11.19
CA ILE A 221 3.28 2.60 10.47
C ILE A 221 2.99 1.43 11.43
N PHE A 222 3.89 1.11 12.35
CA PHE A 222 3.70 0.02 13.30
C PHE A 222 2.79 0.36 14.49
N SER A 223 2.09 1.52 14.46
CA SER A 223 1.01 1.79 15.42
C SER A 223 -0.22 0.91 15.19
N ASP A 224 -0.44 0.46 13.95
CA ASP A 224 -1.58 -0.36 13.54
C ASP A 224 -1.25 -1.46 12.53
N HIS A 225 0.00 -1.55 12.08
CA HIS A 225 0.49 -2.65 11.26
C HIS A 225 1.22 -3.70 12.10
N GLU A 226 1.06 -4.97 11.75
CA GLU A 226 1.66 -6.08 12.47
C GLU A 226 3.14 -6.31 12.08
N LYS A 227 3.82 -7.18 12.85
CA LYS A 227 5.22 -7.55 12.65
C LYS A 227 5.49 -8.08 11.24
N LEU A 228 6.64 -7.69 10.68
CA LEU A 228 7.07 -8.10 9.34
C LEU A 228 7.43 -9.58 9.25
N VAL A 229 7.03 -10.22 8.15
CA VAL A 229 7.44 -11.60 7.76
C VAL A 229 8.93 -11.62 7.35
N LEU A 230 9.34 -10.63 6.58
CA LEU A 230 10.72 -10.44 6.13
C LEU A 230 11.18 -9.03 6.48
N PRO A 231 12.45 -8.86 6.88
CA PRO A 231 12.94 -7.52 7.23
C PRO A 231 13.00 -6.61 6.00
N VAL A 232 12.63 -5.35 6.21
CA VAL A 232 12.83 -4.25 5.27
C VAL A 232 13.77 -3.20 5.90
N PRO A 233 14.32 -2.28 5.11
CA PRO A 233 15.13 -1.20 5.66
C PRO A 233 14.31 -0.31 6.62
N LYS A 234 14.96 0.19 7.67
CA LYS A 234 14.34 1.11 8.62
C LYS A 234 13.94 2.42 7.96
N CYS A 235 12.77 2.92 8.32
CA CYS A 235 12.24 4.23 7.95
C CYS A 235 12.24 5.12 9.20
N THR A 236 13.21 6.01 9.30
CA THR A 236 13.44 6.83 10.52
C THR A 236 13.05 8.30 10.36
N GLU A 237 12.67 8.72 9.15
CA GLU A 237 12.39 10.10 8.81
C GLU A 237 10.88 10.37 8.78
N ASP A 238 10.44 11.40 9.51
CA ASP A 238 9.04 11.88 9.49
C ASP A 238 8.82 13.09 8.59
N LYS A 239 9.92 13.67 8.03
CA LYS A 239 9.86 14.93 7.27
C LYS A 239 9.10 14.82 5.95
N GLY A 240 9.01 13.63 5.39
CA GLY A 240 8.28 13.34 4.15
C GLY A 240 6.78 13.14 4.34
N TYR A 241 6.28 13.09 5.57
CA TYR A 241 4.86 12.85 5.82
C TYR A 241 3.96 13.88 5.15
N TYR A 242 2.96 13.40 4.40
CA TYR A 242 2.13 14.26 3.55
C TYR A 242 1.42 15.37 4.31
N TYR A 243 0.82 15.06 5.46
CA TYR A 243 0.09 16.03 6.27
C TYR A 243 0.96 16.86 7.21
N ARG A 244 2.29 16.87 7.04
CA ARG A 244 3.19 17.66 7.90
C ARG A 244 2.82 19.14 7.96
N SER A 245 2.47 19.75 6.84
CA SER A 245 2.09 21.18 6.75
C SER A 245 0.75 21.51 7.39
N VAL A 246 -0.09 20.51 7.60
CA VAL A 246 -1.40 20.59 8.27
C VAL A 246 -1.43 19.82 9.59
N SER A 247 -0.25 19.55 10.16
CA SER A 247 -0.11 18.99 11.51
C SER A 247 -0.33 20.10 12.54
N LEU A 248 -1.31 19.94 13.42
CA LEU A 248 -1.75 20.92 14.40
C LEU A 248 -1.56 20.39 15.82
N THR A 249 -1.19 21.27 16.75
CA THR A 249 -0.91 20.96 18.15
C THR A 249 -1.81 21.68 19.14
N LYS A 250 -2.56 22.70 18.69
CA LYS A 250 -3.45 23.50 19.54
C LYS A 250 -4.85 23.51 18.93
N THR A 251 -5.87 23.39 19.77
CA THR A 251 -7.28 23.36 19.36
C THR A 251 -7.71 24.68 18.70
N GLU A 252 -7.17 25.83 19.13
CA GLU A 252 -7.41 27.15 18.54
C GLU A 252 -6.91 27.24 17.10
N ASP A 253 -5.77 26.62 16.79
CA ASP A 253 -5.21 26.59 15.44
C ASP A 253 -6.13 25.81 14.50
N VAL A 254 -6.75 24.71 15.00
CA VAL A 254 -7.73 23.94 14.22
C VAL A 254 -8.93 24.80 13.83
N ALA A 255 -9.53 25.52 14.79
CA ALA A 255 -10.64 26.44 14.52
C ALA A 255 -10.27 27.51 13.48
N ASN A 256 -9.07 28.09 13.59
CA ASN A 256 -8.57 29.08 12.62
C ASN A 256 -8.40 28.48 11.22
N ARG A 257 -7.92 27.25 11.11
CA ARG A 257 -7.80 26.54 9.82
C ARG A 257 -9.16 26.23 9.21
N VAL A 258 -10.15 25.83 10.03
CA VAL A 258 -11.54 25.63 9.57
C VAL A 258 -12.09 26.95 8.99
N ARG A 259 -11.94 28.08 9.70
CA ARG A 259 -12.35 29.40 9.18
C ARG A 259 -11.67 29.73 7.85
N GLN A 260 -10.37 29.44 7.70
CA GLN A 260 -9.63 29.64 6.46
C GLN A 260 -10.15 28.76 5.33
N ALA A 261 -10.38 27.46 5.58
CA ALA A 261 -10.94 26.54 4.60
C ALA A 261 -12.30 27.00 4.09
N LEU A 262 -13.19 27.42 4.99
CA LEU A 262 -14.51 27.95 4.64
C LEU A 262 -14.46 29.30 3.88
N ARG A 263 -13.50 30.18 4.21
CA ARG A 263 -13.25 31.41 3.41
C ARG A 263 -12.84 31.09 1.98
N LYS A 264 -12.08 30.01 1.78
CA LYS A 264 -11.67 29.51 0.46
C LYS A 264 -12.75 28.66 -0.22
N LYS A 265 -13.97 28.59 0.35
CA LYS A 265 -15.10 27.79 -0.14
C LYS A 265 -14.77 26.30 -0.29
N GLN A 266 -13.85 25.80 0.52
CA GLN A 266 -13.57 24.36 0.56
C GLN A 266 -14.77 23.62 1.17
N THR A 267 -15.10 22.46 0.61
CA THR A 267 -16.15 21.58 1.12
C THR A 267 -15.62 20.57 2.11
N GLN A 268 -14.30 20.41 2.16
CA GLN A 268 -13.60 19.45 3.03
C GLN A 268 -12.31 20.06 3.57
N PHE A 269 -11.88 19.59 4.74
CA PHE A 269 -10.59 19.94 5.32
C PHE A 269 -10.00 18.74 6.07
N VAL A 270 -8.78 18.35 5.75
CA VAL A 270 -8.05 17.25 6.42
C VAL A 270 -6.91 17.84 7.24
N PHE A 271 -6.73 17.38 8.47
CA PHE A 271 -5.58 17.74 9.30
C PHE A 271 -5.10 16.58 10.15
N HIS A 272 -3.83 16.63 10.53
CA HIS A 272 -3.19 15.69 11.42
C HIS A 272 -3.04 16.30 12.82
N TRP A 273 -3.45 15.60 13.88
CA TRP A 273 -3.34 16.06 15.25
C TRP A 273 -2.04 15.60 15.89
N ARG A 274 -1.26 16.54 16.44
CA ARG A 274 -0.02 16.29 17.18
C ARG A 274 0.01 16.94 18.57
N GLY A 275 -1.11 17.41 19.07
CA GLY A 275 -1.24 18.07 20.38
C GLY A 275 -1.32 17.13 21.57
N GLY A 276 -0.79 15.92 21.45
CA GLY A 276 -0.87 14.86 22.45
C GLY A 276 -1.75 13.69 22.00
N GLY A 277 -1.96 12.71 22.88
CA GLY A 277 -2.80 11.55 22.57
C GLY A 277 -4.24 11.95 22.25
N LEU A 278 -4.78 11.43 21.14
CA LEU A 278 -6.15 11.72 20.71
C LEU A 278 -7.16 10.88 21.50
N ASN A 279 -7.35 11.23 22.78
CA ASN A 279 -8.37 10.63 23.62
C ASN A 279 -9.76 11.25 23.36
N GLN A 280 -10.81 10.70 24.01
CA GLN A 280 -12.19 11.17 23.80
C GLN A 280 -12.37 12.64 24.17
N GLU A 281 -11.74 13.11 25.23
CA GLU A 281 -11.85 14.48 25.69
C GLU A 281 -11.23 15.47 24.69
N ILE A 282 -10.03 15.20 24.20
CA ILE A 282 -9.37 16.02 23.18
C ILE A 282 -10.16 15.99 21.87
N LEU A 283 -10.66 14.82 21.47
CA LEU A 283 -11.48 14.72 20.28
C LEU A 283 -12.76 15.55 20.40
N ARG A 284 -13.45 15.48 21.54
CA ARG A 284 -14.64 16.30 21.81
C ARG A 284 -14.33 17.79 21.69
N GLN A 285 -13.25 18.28 22.33
CA GLN A 285 -12.84 19.68 22.27
C GLN A 285 -12.51 20.12 20.83
N LEU A 286 -11.83 19.28 20.06
CA LEU A 286 -11.51 19.55 18.65
C LEU A 286 -12.80 19.69 17.83
N LEU A 287 -13.73 18.75 17.97
CA LEU A 287 -14.99 18.77 17.23
C LEU A 287 -15.88 19.96 17.61
N GLU A 288 -15.97 20.31 18.89
CA GLU A 288 -16.69 21.51 19.34
C GLU A 288 -16.12 22.79 18.73
N LYS A 289 -14.78 22.93 18.70
CA LYS A 289 -14.10 24.05 18.07
C LYS A 289 -14.32 24.10 16.55
N CYS A 290 -14.30 22.94 15.89
CA CYS A 290 -14.59 22.85 14.46
C CYS A 290 -16.04 23.24 14.14
N ALA A 291 -16.99 22.69 14.90
CA ALA A 291 -18.42 22.97 14.74
C ALA A 291 -18.73 24.47 14.99
N GLY A 292 -18.18 25.05 16.07
CA GLY A 292 -18.33 26.47 16.34
C GLY A 292 -17.80 27.36 15.22
N ALA A 293 -16.58 27.07 14.71
CA ALA A 293 -15.99 27.80 13.59
C ALA A 293 -16.77 27.64 12.27
N ALA A 294 -17.41 26.49 12.04
CA ALA A 294 -18.26 26.26 10.88
C ALA A 294 -19.62 26.99 11.01
N ALA A 295 -20.22 26.96 12.19
CA ALA A 295 -21.50 27.63 12.47
C ALA A 295 -21.42 29.16 12.24
N GLU A 296 -20.26 29.78 12.48
CA GLU A 296 -20.02 31.21 12.13
C GLU A 296 -20.25 31.51 10.63
N ARG A 297 -20.27 30.46 9.79
CA ARG A 297 -20.49 30.57 8.35
C ARG A 297 -21.77 29.86 7.88
N GLY A 298 -22.67 29.50 8.79
CA GLY A 298 -23.89 28.78 8.48
C GLY A 298 -23.66 27.36 7.95
N LYS A 299 -22.52 26.73 8.35
CA LYS A 299 -22.15 25.37 7.95
C LYS A 299 -22.24 24.40 9.13
N THR A 300 -22.54 23.15 8.82
CA THR A 300 -22.37 22.00 9.73
C THR A 300 -21.13 21.21 9.35
N VAL A 301 -20.67 20.36 10.28
CA VAL A 301 -19.45 19.57 10.12
C VAL A 301 -19.77 18.09 10.31
N GLY A 302 -19.51 17.29 9.27
CA GLY A 302 -19.31 15.85 9.39
C GLY A 302 -17.84 15.56 9.70
N CYS A 303 -17.54 14.47 10.41
CA CYS A 303 -16.19 14.10 10.78
C CYS A 303 -15.89 12.64 10.44
N SER A 304 -14.75 12.38 9.80
CA SER A 304 -14.17 11.06 9.63
C SER A 304 -12.79 11.03 10.29
N LEU A 305 -12.54 10.02 11.12
CA LEU A 305 -11.35 9.92 11.96
C LEU A 305 -10.55 8.66 11.65
N ASN A 306 -9.27 8.82 11.31
CA ASN A 306 -8.28 7.75 11.45
C ASN A 306 -7.59 7.91 12.80
N ARG A 307 -8.01 7.12 13.77
CA ARG A 307 -7.51 7.21 15.16
C ARG A 307 -6.05 6.79 15.27
N ALA A 308 -5.62 5.77 14.54
CA ALA A 308 -4.26 5.24 14.59
C ALA A 308 -3.22 6.27 14.13
N GLN A 309 -3.54 6.99 13.06
CA GLN A 309 -2.68 8.03 12.51
C GLN A 309 -3.06 9.44 12.97
N ALA A 310 -4.05 9.57 13.87
CA ALA A 310 -4.58 10.85 14.37
C ALA A 310 -4.90 11.86 13.25
N VAL A 311 -5.46 11.39 12.14
CA VAL A 311 -5.88 12.21 10.99
C VAL A 311 -7.38 12.38 11.01
N ILE A 312 -7.83 13.63 10.91
CA ILE A 312 -9.24 14.01 10.96
C ILE A 312 -9.62 14.69 9.65
N GLN A 313 -10.64 14.17 8.99
CA GLN A 313 -11.29 14.82 7.86
C GLN A 313 -12.59 15.47 8.33
N LEU A 314 -12.81 16.70 7.95
CA LEU A 314 -14.04 17.47 8.16
C LEU A 314 -14.74 17.68 6.82
N ASP A 315 -16.04 17.40 6.77
CA ASP A 315 -16.91 17.65 5.62
C ASP A 315 -17.89 18.77 5.98
N PHE A 316 -17.92 19.84 5.17
CA PHE A 316 -18.77 21.00 5.41
C PHE A 316 -20.03 20.96 4.54
N SER A 317 -21.20 21.10 5.15
CA SER A 317 -22.51 21.11 4.45
C SER A 317 -23.38 22.29 4.86
N ASP A 318 -24.37 22.63 4.01
CA ASP A 318 -25.35 23.68 4.23
C ASP A 318 -26.61 23.17 4.98
N ALA A 319 -26.48 22.29 5.94
CA ALA A 319 -27.63 21.83 6.71
C ALA A 319 -27.94 22.80 7.87
N PRO A 320 -29.20 22.93 8.35
CA PRO A 320 -29.53 23.73 9.53
C PRO A 320 -28.73 23.24 10.74
N ALA A 321 -28.32 24.16 11.59
CA ALA A 321 -27.47 23.89 12.75
C ALA A 321 -28.07 22.75 13.61
N GLY A 322 -27.39 21.65 13.70
CA GLY A 322 -27.76 20.48 14.51
C GLY A 322 -26.79 19.33 14.25
N GLU A 323 -26.37 18.68 15.23
CA GLU A 323 -25.59 17.45 15.33
C GLU A 323 -24.30 17.31 14.50
N VAL A 324 -23.19 17.21 15.19
CA VAL A 324 -21.90 16.71 14.66
C VAL A 324 -22.04 15.19 14.57
N LEU A 325 -22.20 14.67 13.36
CA LEU A 325 -22.11 13.22 13.14
C LEU A 325 -20.63 12.84 13.10
N VAL A 326 -20.16 12.09 14.10
CA VAL A 326 -18.83 11.44 14.10
C VAL A 326 -19.03 10.06 13.51
N GLU A 327 -18.62 9.86 12.26
CA GLU A 327 -18.50 8.53 11.69
C GLU A 327 -17.07 8.02 11.96
N GLU A 328 -16.94 7.08 12.89
CA GLU A 328 -15.70 6.29 12.98
C GLU A 328 -15.61 5.40 11.74
N PRO A 329 -14.42 5.19 11.17
CA PRO A 329 -14.25 4.22 10.09
C PRO A 329 -14.75 2.88 10.60
N ASP A 330 -15.55 2.21 9.76
CA ASP A 330 -16.13 0.91 10.06
C ASP A 330 -14.98 -0.05 10.44
N GLU A 331 -14.92 -0.46 11.72
CA GLU A 331 -13.92 -1.41 12.23
C GLU A 331 -13.99 -2.78 11.50
N GLY A 332 -15.01 -3.00 10.68
CA GLY A 332 -15.16 -4.17 9.82
C GLY A 332 -14.14 -4.26 8.67
N GLN A 333 -13.32 -3.24 8.45
CA GLN A 333 -12.23 -3.26 7.45
C GLN A 333 -10.85 -3.58 8.05
N LYS A 334 -10.78 -4.25 9.20
CA LYS A 334 -9.57 -5.00 9.53
C LYS A 334 -9.43 -6.10 8.48
N LEU A 335 -8.55 -5.83 7.52
CA LEU A 335 -8.24 -6.66 6.34
C LEU A 335 -7.73 -8.04 6.74
#